data_98ac5ac116091016e92af69a3b17392b
#
_entry.id   98ac5ac116091016e92af69a3b17392b
#
_cell.length_a   1.000
_cell.length_b   1.000
_cell.length_c   1.000
_cell.angle_alpha   90.00
_cell.angle_beta   90.00
_cell.angle_gamma   90.00
#
_symmetry.space_group_name_H-M   'P 1'
#
loop_
_entity.id
_entity.type
_entity.pdbx_description
1 polymer ?
#
loop_
_entity_poly.entity_id
_entity_poly.type
_entity_poly.pdbx_seq_one_letter_code
_entity_poly.pdbx_strand_id
1 'polypeptide(L)'
;MSVPSDPNRLAPDAAPTRPASFLDAATYGLAPNETPLLDDAPTPTKSSRLDDAATARFADVYRRLVAEIEKAFVGQRELVLGTLVALFSGGHVLVESVPGLGKTLFAQALGRALGCRFGRVQFTPDLTPSDVVGALVFNAKTQEFTFRPGPIFTQILLADEINRSPAKTHAALLEAMQEGAATVDGQTHPLPRPFFTIATQNPIESEGTYRLPEAQLDRFMFKLVADYPSADEETQILVEHGKNVALSAKLDAIRPVLAAEEVLELTSLANDVYVAPQLFDYVVKIVRATRDFPRLAFGASPRAGLALVQGARVLAAFRGRNYATPDDVAPLVLPTLRHRVILSPEAEIEGRRVDDVLTALLRSIETPRL
;
A
#
# COMPACT_ATOMS: atom_id res chain seq x y z
N MET A 1 19.77 -51.48 33.81
CA MET A 1 20.37 -50.13 33.98
C MET A 1 19.64 -49.20 33.02
N SER A 2 18.67 -48.50 33.55
CA SER A 2 17.84 -47.52 32.81
C SER A 2 18.54 -46.19 32.80
N VAL A 3 18.71 -45.60 31.59
CA VAL A 3 19.27 -44.26 31.41
C VAL A 3 18.19 -43.21 31.73
N PRO A 4 18.49 -42.18 32.56
CA PRO A 4 17.52 -41.14 32.89
C PRO A 4 17.25 -40.24 31.64
N SER A 5 15.99 -39.91 31.41
CA SER A 5 15.53 -38.95 30.41
C SER A 5 15.97 -37.52 30.78
N ASP A 6 16.63 -36.86 29.85
CA ASP A 6 17.06 -35.48 29.95
C ASP A 6 15.83 -34.53 29.87
N PRO A 7 15.58 -33.67 30.88
CA PRO A 7 14.45 -32.75 30.90
C PRO A 7 14.63 -31.50 30.01
N ASN A 8 15.73 -31.37 29.27
CA ASN A 8 16.08 -30.18 28.50
C ASN A 8 15.95 -30.31 26.99
N ARG A 9 15.13 -31.23 26.49
CA ARG A 9 14.74 -31.21 25.08
C ARG A 9 13.76 -30.09 24.83
N LEU A 10 14.30 -28.94 24.42
CA LEU A 10 13.53 -27.88 23.78
C LEU A 10 12.77 -28.47 22.59
N ALA A 11 11.46 -28.29 22.57
CA ALA A 11 10.64 -28.60 21.40
C ALA A 11 11.20 -27.81 20.20
N PRO A 12 11.18 -28.37 18.98
CA PRO A 12 11.65 -27.67 17.81
C PRO A 12 10.84 -26.36 17.66
N ASP A 13 11.57 -25.25 17.53
CA ASP A 13 11.03 -23.94 17.24
C ASP A 13 9.97 -24.06 16.15
N ALA A 14 8.75 -23.64 16.46
CA ALA A 14 7.71 -23.49 15.47
C ALA A 14 8.24 -22.53 14.40
N ALA A 15 8.35 -23.00 13.18
CA ALA A 15 8.73 -22.18 12.04
C ALA A 15 7.89 -20.88 12.05
N PRO A 16 8.46 -19.70 11.74
CA PRO A 16 7.73 -18.46 11.74
C PRO A 16 6.51 -18.60 10.83
N THR A 17 5.32 -18.54 11.42
CA THR A 17 4.07 -18.59 10.67
C THR A 17 4.05 -17.43 9.69
N ARG A 18 3.90 -17.74 8.41
CA ARG A 18 3.75 -16.75 7.33
C ARG A 18 2.68 -15.74 7.74
N PRO A 19 2.90 -14.43 7.53
CA PRO A 19 1.86 -13.44 7.81
C PRO A 19 0.61 -13.77 7.00
N ALA A 20 -0.56 -13.52 7.61
CA ALA A 20 -1.84 -13.79 6.97
C ALA A 20 -1.95 -13.02 5.66
N SER A 21 -2.18 -13.72 4.55
CA SER A 21 -2.42 -13.11 3.25
C SER A 21 -3.71 -12.31 3.28
N PHE A 22 -3.67 -11.03 2.89
CA PHE A 22 -4.89 -10.22 2.81
C PHE A 22 -5.76 -10.57 1.59
N LEU A 23 -5.28 -11.42 0.68
CA LEU A 23 -6.06 -11.97 -0.43
C LEU A 23 -6.86 -13.23 -0.04
N ASP A 24 -6.50 -13.87 1.06
CA ASP A 24 -7.17 -15.08 1.51
C ASP A 24 -8.34 -14.76 2.43
N ALA A 25 -9.56 -14.81 1.88
CA ALA A 25 -10.81 -14.60 2.64
C ALA A 25 -10.96 -15.59 3.83
N ALA A 26 -10.42 -16.81 3.72
CA ALA A 26 -10.44 -17.80 4.79
C ALA A 26 -9.63 -17.36 6.02
N THR A 27 -8.59 -16.53 5.83
CA THR A 27 -7.77 -15.97 6.91
C THR A 27 -8.60 -15.11 7.87
N TYR A 28 -9.66 -14.47 7.37
CA TYR A 28 -10.55 -13.61 8.16
C TYR A 28 -11.79 -14.34 8.68
N GLY A 29 -11.88 -15.66 8.51
CA GLY A 29 -13.06 -16.45 8.91
C GLY A 29 -14.26 -16.23 7.99
N LEU A 30 -14.04 -15.68 6.81
CA LEU A 30 -15.05 -15.58 5.76
C LEU A 30 -15.11 -16.94 5.04
N ALA A 31 -16.31 -17.48 4.84
CA ALA A 31 -16.50 -18.71 4.09
C ALA A 31 -15.93 -18.57 2.67
N PRO A 32 -15.30 -19.63 2.09
CA PRO A 32 -14.90 -19.59 0.70
C PRO A 32 -16.15 -19.31 -0.15
N ASN A 33 -16.04 -18.35 -1.06
CA ASN A 33 -17.09 -17.83 -1.93
C ASN A 33 -18.15 -18.89 -2.33
N GLU A 34 -19.18 -19.05 -1.54
CA GLU A 34 -20.50 -19.25 -2.09
C GLU A 34 -20.92 -17.88 -2.57
N THR A 35 -20.91 -17.67 -3.88
CA THR A 35 -21.50 -16.49 -4.51
C THR A 35 -22.86 -16.29 -3.89
N PRO A 36 -23.16 -15.22 -3.11
CA PRO A 36 -24.51 -15.00 -2.64
C PRO A 36 -25.38 -14.96 -3.87
N LEU A 37 -26.42 -15.76 -3.90
CA LEU A 37 -27.43 -15.71 -4.94
C LEU A 37 -27.86 -14.24 -5.03
N LEU A 38 -27.85 -13.69 -6.22
CA LEU A 38 -28.02 -12.30 -6.60
C LEU A 38 -29.34 -11.63 -6.17
N ASP A 39 -30.17 -12.32 -5.38
CA ASP A 39 -31.53 -11.87 -5.05
C ASP A 39 -31.62 -10.89 -3.87
N ASP A 40 -30.55 -10.72 -3.06
CA ASP A 40 -30.57 -9.82 -1.88
C ASP A 40 -29.54 -8.65 -1.97
N ALA A 41 -28.96 -8.39 -3.15
CA ALA A 41 -28.12 -7.21 -3.32
C ALA A 41 -28.97 -5.93 -3.23
N PRO A 42 -28.57 -4.92 -2.42
CA PRO A 42 -29.30 -3.67 -2.36
C PRO A 42 -29.39 -3.08 -3.76
N THR A 43 -30.61 -2.91 -4.27
CA THR A 43 -30.84 -2.32 -5.58
C THR A 43 -30.21 -0.93 -5.58
N PRO A 44 -29.20 -0.63 -6.44
CA PRO A 44 -28.55 0.68 -6.45
C PRO A 44 -29.62 1.72 -6.77
N THR A 45 -29.84 2.64 -5.84
CA THR A 45 -30.65 3.82 -6.11
C THR A 45 -30.03 4.59 -7.26
N LYS A 46 -30.84 5.11 -8.18
CA LYS A 46 -30.51 5.74 -9.49
C LYS A 46 -29.46 6.87 -9.50
N SER A 47 -28.62 7.03 -8.47
CA SER A 47 -27.65 8.13 -8.35
C SER A 47 -26.18 7.71 -8.54
N SER A 48 -25.86 6.42 -8.74
CA SER A 48 -24.49 6.00 -9.02
C SER A 48 -24.15 6.37 -10.47
N ARG A 49 -23.09 7.18 -10.67
CA ARG A 49 -22.55 7.51 -12.00
C ARG A 49 -21.79 6.34 -12.63
N LEU A 50 -21.49 5.32 -11.83
CA LEU A 50 -20.81 4.12 -12.28
C LEU A 50 -21.86 3.18 -12.91
N ASP A 51 -21.91 3.18 -14.21
CA ASP A 51 -22.70 2.22 -14.98
C ASP A 51 -21.95 0.88 -15.18
N ASP A 52 -22.62 -0.10 -15.73
CA ASP A 52 -22.05 -1.43 -15.99
C ASP A 52 -20.83 -1.36 -16.92
N ALA A 53 -20.82 -0.42 -17.87
CA ALA A 53 -19.72 -0.26 -18.82
C ALA A 53 -18.47 0.30 -18.12
N ALA A 54 -18.63 1.31 -17.25
CA ALA A 54 -17.54 1.86 -16.45
C ALA A 54 -16.98 0.82 -15.48
N THR A 55 -17.86 0.02 -14.88
CA THR A 55 -17.46 -1.06 -13.96
C THR A 55 -16.67 -2.16 -14.67
N ALA A 56 -17.12 -2.57 -15.86
CA ALA A 56 -16.40 -3.53 -16.69
C ALA A 56 -15.03 -2.97 -17.14
N ARG A 57 -14.96 -1.66 -17.47
CA ARG A 57 -13.69 -0.97 -17.77
C ARG A 57 -12.71 -1.04 -16.62
N PHE A 58 -13.15 -0.81 -15.37
CA PHE A 58 -12.30 -0.94 -14.19
C PHE A 58 -11.69 -2.33 -14.02
N ALA A 59 -12.53 -3.37 -14.11
CA ALA A 59 -12.09 -4.75 -14.01
C ALA A 59 -11.11 -5.14 -15.14
N ASP A 60 -11.33 -4.63 -16.35
CA ASP A 60 -10.43 -4.86 -17.49
C ASP A 60 -9.09 -4.15 -17.29
N VAL A 61 -9.11 -2.88 -16.89
CA VAL A 61 -7.91 -2.09 -16.61
C VAL A 61 -7.07 -2.77 -15.52
N TYR A 62 -7.69 -3.21 -14.42
CA TYR A 62 -6.99 -3.93 -13.36
C TYR A 62 -6.27 -5.19 -13.88
N ARG A 63 -6.99 -6.05 -14.63
CA ARG A 63 -6.41 -7.27 -15.20
C ARG A 63 -5.24 -6.99 -16.14
N ARG A 64 -5.36 -5.97 -16.97
CA ARG A 64 -4.31 -5.56 -17.92
C ARG A 64 -3.11 -4.96 -17.20
N LEU A 65 -3.31 -4.14 -16.17
CA LEU A 65 -2.22 -3.58 -15.36
C LEU A 65 -1.43 -4.69 -14.67
N VAL A 66 -2.11 -5.66 -14.05
CA VAL A 66 -1.45 -6.82 -13.42
C VAL A 66 -0.65 -7.59 -14.46
N ALA A 67 -1.25 -7.92 -15.62
CA ALA A 67 -0.57 -8.66 -16.67
C ALA A 67 0.67 -7.93 -17.23
N GLU A 68 0.62 -6.61 -17.36
CA GLU A 68 1.78 -5.82 -17.81
C GLU A 68 2.88 -5.77 -16.75
N ILE A 69 2.52 -5.59 -15.46
CA ILE A 69 3.48 -5.57 -14.35
C ILE A 69 4.16 -6.94 -14.20
N GLU A 70 3.41 -8.04 -14.32
CA GLU A 70 3.92 -9.41 -14.19
C GLU A 70 4.97 -9.78 -15.27
N LYS A 71 5.07 -9.03 -16.38
CA LYS A 71 6.14 -9.25 -17.38
C LYS A 71 7.55 -9.00 -16.83
N ALA A 72 7.68 -8.11 -15.84
CA ALA A 72 8.95 -7.77 -15.24
C ALA A 72 9.03 -8.15 -13.76
N PHE A 73 7.91 -8.08 -13.04
CA PHE A 73 7.85 -8.32 -11.61
C PHE A 73 6.99 -9.54 -11.29
N VAL A 74 7.63 -10.61 -10.84
CA VAL A 74 7.00 -11.91 -10.59
C VAL A 74 6.60 -12.04 -9.13
N GLY A 75 5.40 -12.57 -8.89
CA GLY A 75 4.90 -12.84 -7.55
C GLY A 75 4.39 -11.62 -6.79
N GLN A 76 4.33 -11.74 -5.47
CA GLN A 76 3.90 -10.68 -4.54
C GLN A 76 2.59 -9.97 -4.94
N ARG A 77 1.58 -10.74 -5.29
CA ARG A 77 0.27 -10.25 -5.77
C ARG A 77 -0.39 -9.28 -4.79
N GLU A 78 -0.17 -9.45 -3.50
CA GLU A 78 -0.69 -8.57 -2.46
C GLU A 78 -0.08 -7.17 -2.53
N LEU A 79 1.25 -7.09 -2.76
CA LEU A 79 1.93 -5.83 -2.97
C LEU A 79 1.38 -5.10 -4.20
N VAL A 80 1.20 -5.83 -5.30
CA VAL A 80 0.65 -5.27 -6.55
C VAL A 80 -0.78 -4.77 -6.32
N LEU A 81 -1.66 -5.62 -5.78
CA LEU A 81 -3.05 -5.26 -5.52
C LEU A 81 -3.17 -4.08 -4.56
N GLY A 82 -2.51 -4.14 -3.39
CA GLY A 82 -2.56 -3.08 -2.39
C GLY A 82 -2.04 -1.75 -2.92
N THR A 83 -0.99 -1.78 -3.76
CA THR A 83 -0.45 -0.59 -4.42
C THR A 83 -1.43 0.00 -5.42
N LEU A 84 -2.06 -0.83 -6.27
CA LEU A 84 -3.06 -0.37 -7.23
C LEU A 84 -4.32 0.17 -6.51
N VAL A 85 -4.79 -0.51 -5.47
CA VAL A 85 -5.92 0.00 -4.66
C VAL A 85 -5.58 1.36 -4.06
N ALA A 86 -4.40 1.54 -3.48
CA ALA A 86 -3.98 2.83 -2.91
C ALA A 86 -3.88 3.93 -3.98
N LEU A 87 -3.29 3.64 -5.14
CA LEU A 87 -3.17 4.57 -6.25
C LEU A 87 -4.53 5.09 -6.71
N PHE A 88 -5.46 4.18 -7.03
CA PHE A 88 -6.81 4.56 -7.50
C PHE A 88 -7.73 5.07 -6.39
N SER A 89 -7.29 5.00 -5.14
CA SER A 89 -7.92 5.68 -3.99
C SER A 89 -7.35 7.09 -3.75
N GLY A 90 -6.34 7.52 -4.53
CA GLY A 90 -5.65 8.80 -4.32
C GLY A 90 -4.76 8.82 -3.07
N GLY A 91 -4.37 7.64 -2.56
CA GLY A 91 -3.49 7.49 -1.40
C GLY A 91 -2.04 7.20 -1.79
N HIS A 92 -1.20 6.93 -0.79
CA HIS A 92 0.21 6.56 -0.93
C HIS A 92 0.49 5.29 -0.12
N VAL A 93 1.56 4.56 -0.43
CA VAL A 93 1.91 3.32 0.27
C VAL A 93 3.28 3.38 0.94
N LEU A 94 3.36 2.76 2.11
CA LEU A 94 4.60 2.41 2.78
C LEU A 94 4.84 0.91 2.62
N VAL A 95 5.96 0.53 2.03
CA VAL A 95 6.32 -0.87 1.83
C VAL A 95 7.41 -1.25 2.81
N GLU A 96 7.09 -2.16 3.71
CA GLU A 96 8.07 -2.79 4.60
C GLU A 96 8.55 -4.07 3.96
N SER A 97 9.84 -4.17 3.69
CA SER A 97 10.40 -5.35 3.05
C SER A 97 11.89 -5.47 3.27
N VAL A 98 12.38 -6.71 3.25
CA VAL A 98 13.81 -6.99 3.21
C VAL A 98 14.45 -6.48 1.91
N PRO A 99 15.78 -6.27 1.89
CA PRO A 99 16.51 -5.90 0.68
C PRO A 99 16.38 -6.98 -0.42
N GLY A 100 16.52 -6.59 -1.69
CA GLY A 100 16.62 -7.54 -2.80
C GLY A 100 15.32 -8.03 -3.40
N LEU A 101 14.15 -7.64 -2.90
CA LEU A 101 12.85 -8.10 -3.39
C LEU A 101 12.32 -7.35 -4.63
N GLY A 102 13.16 -6.61 -5.34
CA GLY A 102 12.76 -5.99 -6.62
C GLY A 102 11.88 -4.75 -6.52
N LYS A 103 11.87 -4.01 -5.37
CA LYS A 103 11.05 -2.79 -5.18
C LYS A 103 11.21 -1.76 -6.29
N THR A 104 12.46 -1.49 -6.70
CA THR A 104 12.74 -0.55 -7.79
C THR A 104 12.16 -1.05 -9.11
N LEU A 105 12.30 -2.35 -9.38
CA LEU A 105 11.75 -2.97 -10.58
C LEU A 105 10.22 -2.87 -10.60
N PHE A 106 9.58 -3.16 -9.49
CA PHE A 106 8.13 -3.01 -9.32
C PHE A 106 7.64 -1.58 -9.59
N ALA A 107 8.28 -0.58 -8.97
CA ALA A 107 7.89 0.83 -9.15
C ALA A 107 8.11 1.32 -10.59
N GLN A 108 9.19 0.87 -11.26
CA GLN A 108 9.43 1.14 -12.68
C GLN A 108 8.39 0.47 -13.58
N ALA A 109 8.06 -0.80 -13.31
CA ALA A 109 7.04 -1.55 -14.06
C ALA A 109 5.67 -0.88 -13.92
N LEU A 110 5.30 -0.47 -12.69
CA LEU A 110 4.07 0.26 -12.42
C LEU A 110 4.02 1.58 -13.20
N GLY A 111 5.09 2.40 -13.15
CA GLY A 111 5.14 3.67 -13.87
C GLY A 111 4.96 3.49 -15.38
N ARG A 112 5.60 2.48 -15.98
CA ARG A 112 5.45 2.16 -17.42
C ARG A 112 4.05 1.67 -17.75
N ALA A 113 3.47 0.77 -16.95
CA ALA A 113 2.12 0.26 -17.17
C ALA A 113 1.04 1.35 -17.08
N LEU A 114 1.28 2.38 -16.26
CA LEU A 114 0.41 3.55 -16.10
C LEU A 114 0.71 4.69 -17.07
N GLY A 115 1.70 4.56 -17.96
CA GLY A 115 2.13 5.68 -18.81
C GLY A 115 2.62 6.91 -18.04
N CYS A 116 3.07 6.72 -16.79
CA CYS A 116 3.47 7.78 -15.87
C CYS A 116 4.99 7.90 -15.76
N ARG A 117 5.48 9.14 -15.53
CA ARG A 117 6.90 9.38 -15.27
C ARG A 117 7.29 8.80 -13.91
N PHE A 118 8.38 8.02 -13.89
CA PHE A 118 8.96 7.44 -12.69
C PHE A 118 10.15 8.27 -12.21
N GLY A 119 10.25 8.44 -10.89
CA GLY A 119 11.41 9.01 -10.20
C GLY A 119 11.78 8.18 -8.98
N ARG A 120 13.05 8.22 -8.58
CA ARG A 120 13.56 7.55 -7.38
C ARG A 120 14.39 8.53 -6.56
N VAL A 121 14.18 8.49 -5.25
CA VAL A 121 15.02 9.13 -4.24
C VAL A 121 15.49 8.05 -3.28
N GLN A 122 16.81 7.90 -3.14
CA GLN A 122 17.40 7.08 -2.08
C GLN A 122 17.61 7.97 -0.86
N PHE A 123 16.96 7.65 0.24
CA PHE A 123 17.12 8.39 1.48
C PHE A 123 18.39 7.96 2.20
N THR A 124 19.25 8.93 2.54
CA THR A 124 20.53 8.73 3.24
C THR A 124 20.64 9.71 4.40
N PRO A 125 21.50 9.48 5.39
CA PRO A 125 21.64 10.36 6.56
C PRO A 125 22.05 11.81 6.21
N ASP A 126 22.70 12.03 5.09
CA ASP A 126 23.17 13.33 4.61
C ASP A 126 22.16 14.04 3.68
N LEU A 127 21.06 13.35 3.28
CA LEU A 127 20.06 13.92 2.37
C LEU A 127 19.33 15.10 3.03
N THR A 128 19.31 16.23 2.33
CA THR A 128 18.62 17.46 2.79
C THR A 128 17.22 17.60 2.17
N PRO A 129 16.31 18.43 2.76
CA PRO A 129 15.03 18.71 2.13
C PRO A 129 15.14 19.27 0.71
N SER A 130 16.11 20.15 0.44
CA SER A 130 16.33 20.72 -0.89
C SER A 130 16.76 19.71 -1.95
N ASP A 131 17.41 18.62 -1.54
CA ASP A 131 17.74 17.52 -2.46
C ASP A 131 16.48 16.76 -2.92
N VAL A 132 15.42 16.80 -2.13
CA VAL A 132 14.14 16.14 -2.40
C VAL A 132 13.18 17.06 -3.16
N VAL A 133 12.94 18.28 -2.64
CA VAL A 133 11.94 19.21 -3.19
C VAL A 133 12.52 20.15 -4.23
N GLY A 134 13.84 20.28 -4.32
CA GLY A 134 14.49 21.26 -5.19
C GLY A 134 14.87 22.54 -4.46
N ALA A 135 15.55 23.44 -5.17
CA ALA A 135 16.08 24.69 -4.63
C ALA A 135 16.09 25.80 -5.67
N LEU A 136 16.16 27.05 -5.22
CA LEU A 136 16.50 28.20 -6.07
C LEU A 136 18.00 28.17 -6.37
N VAL A 137 18.34 28.23 -7.64
CA VAL A 137 19.73 28.27 -8.12
C VAL A 137 19.98 29.62 -8.78
N PHE A 138 21.02 30.32 -8.34
CA PHE A 138 21.44 31.58 -8.96
C PHE A 138 22.09 31.32 -10.31
N ASN A 139 21.52 31.87 -11.36
CA ASN A 139 22.09 31.87 -12.70
C ASN A 139 23.00 33.06 -12.90
N ALA A 140 24.31 32.88 -12.89
CA ALA A 140 25.28 33.95 -13.02
C ALA A 140 25.22 34.67 -14.38
N LYS A 141 24.65 34.08 -15.43
CA LYS A 141 24.52 34.69 -16.76
C LYS A 141 23.33 35.68 -16.83
N THR A 142 22.19 35.29 -16.24
CA THR A 142 20.97 36.09 -16.23
C THR A 142 20.84 36.97 -14.98
N GLN A 143 21.68 36.72 -13.96
CA GLN A 143 21.63 37.35 -12.62
C GLN A 143 20.28 37.14 -11.91
N GLU A 144 19.60 36.02 -12.21
CA GLU A 144 18.30 35.71 -11.66
C GLU A 144 18.36 34.38 -10.89
N PHE A 145 17.48 34.24 -9.90
CA PHE A 145 17.23 32.95 -9.26
C PHE A 145 16.19 32.15 -10.06
N THR A 146 16.53 30.92 -10.39
CA THR A 146 15.62 30.01 -11.08
C THR A 146 15.37 28.78 -10.22
N PHE A 147 14.10 28.36 -10.14
CA PHE A 147 13.75 27.14 -9.43
C PHE A 147 14.23 25.92 -10.22
N ARG A 148 15.06 25.11 -9.57
CA ARG A 148 15.46 23.79 -10.06
C ARG A 148 14.64 22.73 -9.31
N PRO A 149 13.66 22.07 -9.98
CA PRO A 149 12.83 21.06 -9.34
C PRO A 149 13.65 19.86 -8.88
N GLY A 150 13.32 19.36 -7.70
CA GLY A 150 13.89 18.11 -7.16
C GLY A 150 13.23 16.86 -7.75
N PRO A 151 13.70 15.68 -7.37
CA PRO A 151 13.22 14.40 -7.89
C PRO A 151 11.75 14.08 -7.56
N ILE A 152 11.12 14.78 -6.60
CA ILE A 152 9.68 14.60 -6.33
C ILE A 152 8.78 15.12 -7.46
N PHE A 153 9.30 15.95 -8.38
CA PHE A 153 8.52 16.45 -9.52
C PHE A 153 8.36 15.37 -10.60
N THR A 154 7.79 14.25 -10.19
CA THR A 154 7.47 13.08 -10.99
C THR A 154 6.03 12.62 -10.68
N GLN A 155 5.53 11.59 -11.37
CA GLN A 155 4.17 11.07 -11.14
C GLN A 155 4.18 9.83 -10.24
N ILE A 156 5.10 8.90 -10.47
CA ILE A 156 5.33 7.73 -9.61
C ILE A 156 6.70 7.90 -8.96
N LEU A 157 6.71 8.11 -7.65
CA LEU A 157 7.92 8.31 -6.87
C LEU A 157 8.22 7.07 -6.03
N LEU A 158 9.41 6.53 -6.15
CA LEU A 158 9.99 5.59 -5.18
C LEU A 158 10.86 6.37 -4.19
N ALA A 159 10.38 6.49 -2.96
CA ALA A 159 11.13 7.03 -1.83
C ALA A 159 11.77 5.87 -1.06
N ASP A 160 13.00 5.51 -1.44
CA ASP A 160 13.66 4.30 -0.97
C ASP A 160 14.37 4.53 0.36
N GLU A 161 14.12 3.65 1.35
CA GLU A 161 14.67 3.70 2.71
C GLU A 161 14.40 5.02 3.44
N ILE A 162 13.13 5.46 3.43
CA ILE A 162 12.73 6.78 3.96
C ILE A 162 13.16 7.00 5.43
N ASN A 163 13.27 5.93 6.21
CA ASN A 163 13.70 5.97 7.60
C ASN A 163 15.20 6.18 7.81
N ARG A 164 16.03 6.28 6.75
CA ARG A 164 17.47 6.57 6.86
C ARG A 164 17.81 8.05 6.86
N SER A 165 16.89 8.92 6.49
CA SER A 165 17.14 10.37 6.47
C SER A 165 16.67 11.07 7.74
N PRO A 166 17.23 12.27 8.04
CA PRO A 166 16.77 13.07 9.16
C PRO A 166 15.28 13.46 9.07
N ALA A 167 14.66 13.69 10.23
CA ALA A 167 13.24 14.00 10.34
C ALA A 167 12.76 15.16 9.46
N LYS A 168 13.60 16.17 9.25
CA LYS A 168 13.27 17.32 8.39
C LYS A 168 13.12 16.94 6.92
N THR A 169 13.95 16.00 6.44
CA THR A 169 13.97 15.59 5.03
C THR A 169 12.75 14.75 4.68
N HIS A 170 12.42 13.73 5.48
CA HIS A 170 11.22 12.96 5.21
C HIS A 170 9.93 13.77 5.47
N ALA A 171 9.95 14.75 6.40
CA ALA A 171 8.81 15.65 6.61
C ALA A 171 8.48 16.47 5.36
N ALA A 172 9.48 16.94 4.61
CA ALA A 172 9.27 17.68 3.36
C ALA A 172 8.58 16.82 2.29
N LEU A 173 8.96 15.55 2.16
CA LEU A 173 8.24 14.62 1.27
C LEU A 173 6.80 14.40 1.72
N LEU A 174 6.58 14.17 3.03
CA LEU A 174 5.26 13.90 3.58
C LEU A 174 4.32 15.11 3.48
N GLU A 175 4.86 16.34 3.54
CA GLU A 175 4.10 17.55 3.25
C GLU A 175 3.70 17.59 1.76
N ALA A 176 4.65 17.37 0.85
CA ALA A 176 4.40 17.33 -0.57
C ALA A 176 3.36 16.27 -0.99
N MET A 177 3.36 15.10 -0.32
CA MET A 177 2.35 14.06 -0.51
C MET A 177 0.94 14.53 -0.12
N GLN A 178 0.82 15.29 0.96
CA GLN A 178 -0.46 15.76 1.47
C GLN A 178 -1.03 16.94 0.65
N GLU A 179 -0.17 17.90 0.32
CA GLU A 179 -0.58 19.15 -0.34
C GLU A 179 -0.61 19.02 -1.88
N GLY A 180 0.01 17.96 -2.44
CA GLY A 180 0.19 17.83 -3.89
C GLY A 180 1.07 18.93 -4.49
N ALA A 181 1.91 19.56 -3.67
CA ALA A 181 2.78 20.67 -4.02
C ALA A 181 4.00 20.73 -3.09
N ALA A 182 5.06 21.40 -3.52
CA ALA A 182 6.22 21.71 -2.69
C ALA A 182 6.40 23.22 -2.57
N THR A 183 6.65 23.72 -1.35
CA THR A 183 6.91 25.13 -1.09
C THR A 183 8.42 25.34 -0.93
N VAL A 184 9.01 26.16 -1.81
CA VAL A 184 10.44 26.50 -1.81
C VAL A 184 10.57 28.04 -1.80
N ASP A 185 11.26 28.58 -0.82
CA ASP A 185 11.44 30.02 -0.62
C ASP A 185 10.14 30.84 -0.73
N GLY A 186 9.06 30.32 -0.12
CA GLY A 186 7.75 30.97 -0.09
C GLY A 186 6.94 30.86 -1.38
N GLN A 187 7.45 30.18 -2.41
CA GLN A 187 6.71 29.87 -3.63
C GLN A 187 6.25 28.42 -3.64
N THR A 188 4.95 28.22 -3.92
CA THR A 188 4.34 26.89 -4.02
C THR A 188 4.37 26.38 -5.45
N HIS A 189 5.00 25.23 -5.66
CA HIS A 189 5.14 24.57 -6.95
C HIS A 189 4.28 23.29 -6.95
N PRO A 190 3.24 23.20 -7.80
CA PRO A 190 2.38 22.02 -7.86
C PRO A 190 3.13 20.80 -8.42
N LEU A 191 2.88 19.65 -7.84
CA LEU A 191 3.43 18.39 -8.34
C LEU A 191 2.64 17.90 -9.57
N PRO A 192 3.29 17.17 -10.49
CA PRO A 192 2.62 16.50 -11.60
C PRO A 192 1.53 15.53 -11.10
N ARG A 193 0.39 15.46 -11.79
CA ARG A 193 -0.69 14.53 -11.45
C ARG A 193 -0.78 13.39 -12.46
N PRO A 194 -1.17 12.18 -12.03
CA PRO A 194 -1.30 11.74 -10.63
C PRO A 194 0.04 11.80 -9.92
N PHE A 195 0.06 12.12 -8.62
CA PHE A 195 1.26 12.01 -7.79
C PHE A 195 1.09 10.86 -6.82
N PHE A 196 1.91 9.85 -6.95
CA PHE A 196 1.84 8.65 -6.12
C PHE A 196 3.23 8.28 -5.57
N THR A 197 3.33 8.09 -4.27
CA THR A 197 4.57 7.72 -3.59
C THR A 197 4.51 6.28 -3.09
N ILE A 198 5.53 5.51 -3.44
CA ILE A 198 5.88 4.24 -2.84
C ILE A 198 7.08 4.51 -1.94
N ALA A 199 6.85 4.66 -0.64
CA ALA A 199 7.95 4.77 0.32
C ALA A 199 8.35 3.37 0.79
N THR A 200 9.66 3.14 1.00
CA THR A 200 10.14 1.86 1.53
C THR A 200 10.84 2.05 2.87
N GLN A 201 10.73 1.04 3.73
CA GLN A 201 11.53 0.92 4.93
C GLN A 201 12.03 -0.51 5.09
N ASN A 202 13.24 -0.65 5.65
CA ASN A 202 13.80 -1.96 5.98
C ASN A 202 13.60 -2.21 7.49
N PRO A 203 12.87 -3.27 7.89
CA PRO A 203 12.63 -3.56 9.30
C PRO A 203 13.86 -4.09 10.03
N ILE A 204 14.86 -4.62 9.31
CA ILE A 204 16.03 -5.29 9.90
C ILE A 204 17.13 -4.28 10.26
N GLU A 205 17.24 -3.18 9.54
CA GLU A 205 18.24 -2.15 9.79
C GLU A 205 17.79 -1.22 10.91
N SER A 206 18.37 -1.39 12.10
CA SER A 206 18.16 -0.52 13.26
C SER A 206 19.25 0.55 13.41
N GLU A 207 20.47 0.29 12.96
CA GLU A 207 21.58 1.24 13.02
C GLU A 207 21.45 2.35 11.97
N GLY A 208 21.55 3.60 12.40
CA GLY A 208 21.48 4.77 11.51
C GLY A 208 20.09 5.06 10.95
N THR A 209 19.01 4.52 11.56
CA THR A 209 17.64 4.79 11.15
C THR A 209 16.93 5.73 12.12
N TYR A 210 16.05 6.57 11.54
CA TYR A 210 15.16 7.46 12.29
C TYR A 210 13.74 6.87 12.23
N ARG A 211 13.18 6.55 13.39
CA ARG A 211 11.79 6.08 13.45
C ARG A 211 10.84 7.17 12.96
N LEU A 212 9.98 6.83 12.02
CA LEU A 212 8.91 7.73 11.58
C LEU A 212 7.86 7.85 12.70
N PRO A 213 7.53 9.07 13.15
CA PRO A 213 6.45 9.28 14.11
C PRO A 213 5.10 8.77 13.59
N GLU A 214 4.23 8.32 14.48
CA GLU A 214 2.90 7.78 14.16
C GLU A 214 2.05 8.76 13.33
N ALA A 215 2.12 10.06 13.65
CA ALA A 215 1.42 11.12 12.88
C ALA A 215 1.90 11.25 11.43
N GLN A 216 3.13 10.84 11.16
CA GLN A 216 3.68 10.80 9.80
C GLN A 216 3.30 9.51 9.07
N LEU A 217 3.30 8.38 9.78
CA LEU A 217 2.86 7.10 9.27
C LEU A 217 1.37 7.14 8.86
N ASP A 218 0.52 7.85 9.60
CA ASP A 218 -0.93 7.99 9.30
C ASP A 218 -1.22 8.67 7.95
N ARG A 219 -0.22 9.30 7.30
CA ARG A 219 -0.33 9.88 5.95
C ARG A 219 -0.30 8.82 4.83
N PHE A 220 0.30 7.65 5.10
CA PHE A 220 0.24 6.53 4.16
C PHE A 220 -1.11 5.85 4.28
N MET A 221 -1.74 5.60 3.13
CA MET A 221 -3.01 4.89 3.10
C MET A 221 -2.85 3.45 3.58
N PHE A 222 -1.86 2.75 3.05
CA PHE A 222 -1.53 1.38 3.40
C PHE A 222 -0.06 1.23 3.78
N LYS A 223 0.19 0.36 4.77
CA LYS A 223 1.49 -0.25 5.01
C LYS A 223 1.43 -1.68 4.48
N LEU A 224 2.14 -1.94 3.38
CA LEU A 224 2.24 -3.24 2.74
C LEU A 224 3.50 -3.95 3.24
N VAL A 225 3.40 -5.23 3.51
CA VAL A 225 4.54 -6.07 3.90
C VAL A 225 4.88 -6.96 2.72
N ALA A 226 6.12 -6.86 2.26
CA ALA A 226 6.63 -7.72 1.21
C ALA A 226 7.59 -8.74 1.82
N ASP A 227 7.11 -9.96 1.96
CA ASP A 227 7.89 -11.10 2.43
C ASP A 227 8.70 -11.75 1.31
N TYR A 228 9.56 -12.71 1.68
CA TYR A 228 10.25 -13.54 0.69
C TYR A 228 9.23 -14.26 -0.21
N PRO A 229 9.54 -14.39 -1.52
CA PRO A 229 8.72 -15.18 -2.43
C PRO A 229 8.58 -16.62 -1.96
N SER A 230 7.52 -17.30 -2.40
CA SER A 230 7.38 -18.74 -2.22
C SER A 230 8.44 -19.48 -3.04
N ALA A 231 8.72 -20.75 -2.71
CA ALA A 231 9.69 -21.56 -3.46
C ALA A 231 9.38 -21.64 -4.97
N ASP A 232 8.09 -21.68 -5.32
CA ASP A 232 7.65 -21.68 -6.72
C ASP A 232 7.91 -20.33 -7.40
N GLU A 233 7.63 -19.22 -6.70
CA GLU A 233 7.92 -17.87 -7.20
C GLU A 233 9.43 -17.64 -7.32
N GLU A 234 10.25 -18.09 -6.35
CA GLU A 234 11.72 -18.05 -6.45
C GLU A 234 12.22 -18.83 -7.67
N THR A 235 11.70 -20.04 -7.88
CA THR A 235 12.01 -20.85 -9.05
C THR A 235 11.66 -20.11 -10.34
N GLN A 236 10.49 -19.48 -10.40
CA GLN A 236 10.06 -18.69 -11.55
C GLN A 236 10.98 -17.48 -11.78
N ILE A 237 11.37 -16.78 -10.71
CA ILE A 237 12.31 -15.66 -10.77
C ILE A 237 13.65 -16.13 -11.35
N LEU A 238 14.21 -17.27 -10.87
CA LEU A 238 15.45 -17.82 -11.36
C LEU A 238 15.37 -18.23 -12.84
N VAL A 239 14.28 -18.89 -13.25
CA VAL A 239 14.05 -19.27 -14.64
C VAL A 239 13.96 -18.04 -15.55
N GLU A 240 13.25 -17.01 -15.12
CA GLU A 240 13.08 -15.78 -15.88
C GLU A 240 14.38 -14.96 -15.98
N HIS A 241 15.18 -14.91 -14.90
CA HIS A 241 16.47 -14.23 -14.91
C HIS A 241 17.58 -15.06 -15.54
N GLY A 242 17.50 -16.40 -15.48
CA GLY A 242 18.45 -17.31 -16.11
C GLY A 242 18.44 -17.29 -17.64
N LYS A 243 17.39 -16.71 -18.26
CA LYS A 243 17.29 -16.56 -19.74
C LYS A 243 18.22 -15.49 -20.32
N ASN A 244 19.11 -14.87 -19.53
CA ASN A 244 20.04 -13.79 -19.96
C ASN A 244 19.33 -12.58 -20.64
N VAL A 245 18.04 -12.38 -20.36
CA VAL A 245 17.31 -11.19 -20.83
C VAL A 245 17.65 -10.03 -19.91
N ALA A 246 18.22 -8.96 -20.47
CA ALA A 246 18.52 -7.76 -19.70
C ALA A 246 17.24 -7.21 -19.03
N LEU A 247 17.37 -6.75 -17.79
CA LEU A 247 16.24 -6.18 -17.04
C LEU A 247 15.58 -5.02 -17.78
N SER A 248 16.37 -4.22 -18.50
CA SER A 248 15.88 -3.15 -19.38
C SER A 248 14.94 -3.68 -20.45
N ALA A 249 15.27 -4.81 -21.08
CA ALA A 249 14.42 -5.41 -22.12
C ALA A 249 13.08 -5.91 -21.56
N LYS A 250 13.04 -6.44 -20.32
CA LYS A 250 11.80 -6.80 -19.66
C LYS A 250 10.92 -5.58 -19.39
N LEU A 251 11.52 -4.49 -18.90
CA LEU A 251 10.83 -3.22 -18.71
C LEU A 251 10.34 -2.62 -20.04
N ASP A 252 11.12 -2.74 -21.11
CA ASP A 252 10.78 -2.25 -22.46
C ASP A 252 9.64 -3.07 -23.12
N ALA A 253 9.39 -4.28 -22.63
CA ALA A 253 8.26 -5.11 -23.05
C ALA A 253 6.91 -4.67 -22.44
N ILE A 254 6.93 -3.86 -21.37
CA ILE A 254 5.72 -3.33 -20.74
C ILE A 254 5.10 -2.26 -21.63
N ARG A 255 3.82 -2.39 -21.89
CA ARG A 255 3.04 -1.40 -22.66
C ARG A 255 2.15 -0.59 -21.71
N PRO A 256 2.02 0.72 -21.92
CA PRO A 256 1.07 1.52 -21.18
C PRO A 256 -0.35 1.00 -21.37
N VAL A 257 -1.04 0.77 -20.26
CA VAL A 257 -2.46 0.37 -20.24
C VAL A 257 -3.36 1.60 -20.23
N LEU A 258 -2.89 2.65 -19.58
CA LEU A 258 -3.56 3.94 -19.36
C LEU A 258 -2.63 5.09 -19.69
N ALA A 259 -3.21 6.25 -19.95
CA ALA A 259 -2.52 7.55 -19.81
C ALA A 259 -2.71 8.12 -18.41
N ALA A 260 -1.88 9.08 -18.03
CA ALA A 260 -1.93 9.72 -16.69
C ALA A 260 -3.31 10.35 -16.40
N GLU A 261 -3.93 10.95 -17.40
CA GLU A 261 -5.26 11.57 -17.32
C GLU A 261 -6.35 10.53 -17.04
N GLU A 262 -6.25 9.34 -17.63
CA GLU A 262 -7.19 8.24 -17.41
C GLU A 262 -7.07 7.65 -15.99
N VAL A 263 -5.88 7.68 -15.38
CA VAL A 263 -5.71 7.30 -13.96
C VAL A 263 -6.52 8.24 -13.07
N LEU A 264 -6.48 9.55 -13.34
CA LEU A 264 -7.26 10.54 -12.56
C LEU A 264 -8.77 10.39 -12.79
N GLU A 265 -9.19 10.13 -14.02
CA GLU A 265 -10.59 9.85 -14.36
C GLU A 265 -11.12 8.64 -13.57
N LEU A 266 -10.41 7.51 -13.63
CA LEU A 266 -10.78 6.30 -12.90
C LEU A 266 -10.76 6.51 -11.38
N THR A 267 -9.78 7.23 -10.85
CA THR A 267 -9.75 7.61 -9.43
C THR A 267 -10.99 8.40 -9.01
N SER A 268 -11.44 9.31 -9.88
CA SER A 268 -12.68 10.06 -9.64
C SER A 268 -13.93 9.17 -9.70
N LEU A 269 -14.01 8.29 -10.72
CA LEU A 269 -15.12 7.35 -10.90
C LEU A 269 -15.24 6.34 -9.75
N ALA A 270 -14.13 5.92 -9.15
CA ALA A 270 -14.15 5.02 -7.99
C ALA A 270 -14.93 5.61 -6.79
N ASN A 271 -15.00 6.94 -6.68
CA ASN A 271 -15.79 7.61 -5.63
C ASN A 271 -17.30 7.41 -5.80
N ASP A 272 -17.75 7.08 -7.00
CA ASP A 272 -19.16 6.88 -7.33
C ASP A 272 -19.63 5.43 -7.05
N VAL A 273 -18.74 4.52 -6.62
CA VAL A 273 -19.12 3.18 -6.14
C VAL A 273 -19.99 3.32 -4.90
N TYR A 274 -21.16 2.69 -4.93
CA TYR A 274 -22.12 2.75 -3.84
C TYR A 274 -21.60 2.06 -2.57
N VAL A 275 -21.82 2.69 -1.44
CA VAL A 275 -21.52 2.16 -0.11
C VAL A 275 -22.77 2.23 0.75
N ALA A 276 -23.29 1.09 1.16
CA ALA A 276 -24.47 1.02 1.98
C ALA A 276 -24.22 1.63 3.39
N PRO A 277 -25.22 2.26 4.04
CA PRO A 277 -25.06 2.80 5.39
C PRO A 277 -24.54 1.78 6.40
N GLN A 278 -24.97 0.53 6.32
CA GLN A 278 -24.51 -0.56 7.18
C GLN A 278 -23.01 -0.85 7.04
N LEU A 279 -22.45 -0.61 5.84
CA LEU A 279 -21.02 -0.79 5.61
C LEU A 279 -20.21 0.33 6.27
N PHE A 280 -20.71 1.57 6.30
CA PHE A 280 -20.08 2.64 7.08
C PHE A 280 -20.09 2.32 8.57
N ASP A 281 -21.21 1.79 9.10
CA ASP A 281 -21.32 1.38 10.51
C ASP A 281 -20.31 0.25 10.83
N TYR A 282 -20.15 -0.71 9.91
CA TYR A 282 -19.16 -1.78 10.04
C TYR A 282 -17.73 -1.24 10.11
N VAL A 283 -17.37 -0.34 9.20
CA VAL A 283 -16.04 0.32 9.20
C VAL A 283 -15.82 1.11 10.50
N VAL A 284 -16.84 1.83 10.97
CA VAL A 284 -16.76 2.56 12.25
C VAL A 284 -16.57 1.60 13.42
N LYS A 285 -17.28 0.45 13.45
CA LYS A 285 -17.09 -0.59 14.47
C LYS A 285 -15.66 -1.11 14.47
N ILE A 286 -15.07 -1.41 13.29
CA ILE A 286 -13.68 -1.86 13.18
C ILE A 286 -12.72 -0.82 13.76
N VAL A 287 -12.82 0.44 13.32
CA VAL A 287 -11.91 1.50 13.77
C VAL A 287 -12.06 1.77 15.28
N ARG A 288 -13.28 1.82 15.79
CA ARG A 288 -13.54 2.03 17.23
C ARG A 288 -13.03 0.86 18.07
N ALA A 289 -13.25 -0.38 17.62
CA ALA A 289 -12.77 -1.55 18.33
C ALA A 289 -11.26 -1.51 18.57
N THR A 290 -10.45 -0.91 17.67
CA THR A 290 -9.00 -0.77 17.89
C THR A 290 -8.66 0.06 19.13
N ARG A 291 -9.54 0.96 19.59
CA ARG A 291 -9.30 1.86 20.72
C ARG A 291 -9.55 1.21 22.07
N ASP A 292 -10.40 0.20 22.08
CA ASP A 292 -10.84 -0.48 23.30
C ASP A 292 -10.35 -1.95 23.37
N PHE A 293 -9.57 -2.40 22.39
CA PHE A 293 -9.10 -3.78 22.33
C PHE A 293 -7.95 -4.01 23.35
N PRO A 294 -8.05 -5.02 24.23
CA PRO A 294 -7.16 -5.16 25.41
C PRO A 294 -5.66 -5.27 25.09
N ARG A 295 -5.30 -5.65 23.86
CA ARG A 295 -3.90 -5.81 23.43
C ARG A 295 -3.35 -4.62 22.66
N LEU A 296 -4.11 -3.53 22.58
CA LEU A 296 -3.71 -2.29 21.92
C LEU A 296 -3.63 -1.16 22.94
N ALA A 297 -2.50 -0.46 22.99
CA ALA A 297 -2.31 0.74 23.81
C ALA A 297 -2.88 1.98 23.09
N PHE A 298 -2.79 2.02 21.76
CA PHE A 298 -3.37 3.09 20.93
C PHE A 298 -4.10 2.51 19.75
N GLY A 299 -5.31 3.01 19.51
CA GLY A 299 -6.15 2.66 18.38
C GLY A 299 -6.07 3.65 17.23
N ALA A 300 -6.68 3.29 16.10
CA ALA A 300 -6.62 4.05 14.88
C ALA A 300 -7.44 5.35 14.91
N SER A 301 -7.00 6.33 14.11
CA SER A 301 -7.69 7.59 13.86
C SER A 301 -8.87 7.41 12.89
N PRO A 302 -9.80 8.39 12.76
CA PRO A 302 -10.85 8.37 11.75
C PRO A 302 -10.34 8.29 10.30
N ARG A 303 -9.08 8.70 10.02
CA ARG A 303 -8.44 8.55 8.70
C ARG A 303 -8.38 7.10 8.24
N ALA A 304 -8.23 6.16 9.18
CA ALA A 304 -8.28 4.74 8.86
C ALA A 304 -9.63 4.32 8.28
N GLY A 305 -10.73 4.83 8.83
CA GLY A 305 -12.08 4.58 8.29
C GLY A 305 -12.24 5.12 6.87
N LEU A 306 -11.74 6.33 6.60
CA LEU A 306 -11.75 6.91 5.26
C LEU A 306 -10.94 6.04 4.28
N ALA A 307 -9.75 5.59 4.67
CA ALA A 307 -8.91 4.71 3.86
C ALA A 307 -9.58 3.36 3.56
N LEU A 308 -10.26 2.76 4.56
CA LEU A 308 -11.00 1.51 4.37
C LEU A 308 -12.16 1.67 3.37
N VAL A 309 -12.97 2.73 3.52
CA VAL A 309 -14.09 2.98 2.61
C VAL A 309 -13.61 3.25 1.19
N GLN A 310 -12.60 4.10 1.03
CA GLN A 310 -12.03 4.43 -0.28
C GLN A 310 -11.42 3.20 -0.95
N GLY A 311 -10.63 2.42 -0.20
CA GLY A 311 -10.04 1.18 -0.71
C GLY A 311 -11.10 0.15 -1.09
N ALA A 312 -12.15 -0.01 -0.28
CA ALA A 312 -13.26 -0.93 -0.57
C ALA A 312 -14.00 -0.56 -1.87
N ARG A 313 -14.20 0.73 -2.15
CA ARG A 313 -14.78 1.21 -3.42
C ARG A 313 -13.93 0.79 -4.62
N VAL A 314 -12.61 1.03 -4.55
CA VAL A 314 -11.68 0.66 -5.62
C VAL A 314 -11.64 -0.85 -5.80
N LEU A 315 -11.58 -1.61 -4.69
CA LEU A 315 -11.53 -3.07 -4.75
C LEU A 315 -12.81 -3.66 -5.34
N ALA A 316 -13.98 -3.11 -4.99
CA ALA A 316 -15.26 -3.47 -5.61
C ALA A 316 -15.26 -3.20 -7.12
N ALA A 317 -14.78 -2.01 -7.56
CA ALA A 317 -14.66 -1.66 -8.98
C ALA A 317 -13.69 -2.60 -9.73
N PHE A 318 -12.55 -2.97 -9.15
CA PHE A 318 -11.62 -3.97 -9.72
C PHE A 318 -12.26 -5.35 -9.86
N ARG A 319 -13.23 -5.68 -8.99
CA ARG A 319 -14.03 -6.92 -9.07
C ARG A 319 -15.24 -6.81 -9.99
N GLY A 320 -15.39 -5.70 -10.70
CA GLY A 320 -16.50 -5.47 -11.65
C GLY A 320 -17.83 -5.17 -10.97
N ARG A 321 -17.82 -4.55 -9.76
CA ARG A 321 -19.03 -4.17 -9.04
C ARG A 321 -19.13 -2.67 -8.83
N ASN A 322 -20.33 -2.11 -8.92
CA ASN A 322 -20.61 -0.71 -8.64
C ASN A 322 -21.08 -0.46 -7.20
N TYR A 323 -20.94 -1.45 -6.33
CA TYR A 323 -21.22 -1.38 -4.89
C TYR A 323 -20.13 -2.13 -4.09
N ALA A 324 -19.81 -1.64 -2.92
CA ALA A 324 -18.86 -2.25 -1.99
C ALA A 324 -19.57 -3.16 -0.98
N THR A 325 -18.89 -4.23 -0.59
CA THR A 325 -19.35 -5.23 0.39
C THR A 325 -18.36 -5.34 1.54
N PRO A 326 -18.70 -6.01 2.66
CA PRO A 326 -17.75 -6.32 3.73
C PRO A 326 -16.52 -7.09 3.26
N ASP A 327 -16.63 -7.93 2.23
CA ASP A 327 -15.53 -8.67 1.62
C ASP A 327 -14.53 -7.78 0.88
N ASP A 328 -14.90 -6.52 0.59
CA ASP A 328 -13.98 -5.53 0.07
C ASP A 328 -13.27 -4.74 1.19
N VAL A 329 -13.86 -4.70 2.38
CA VAL A 329 -13.27 -4.05 3.55
C VAL A 329 -12.29 -4.97 4.26
N ALA A 330 -12.65 -6.21 4.51
CA ALA A 330 -11.90 -7.15 5.34
C ALA A 330 -10.42 -7.31 4.90
N PRO A 331 -10.07 -7.52 3.62
CA PRO A 331 -8.69 -7.65 3.19
C PRO A 331 -7.87 -6.36 3.35
N LEU A 332 -8.53 -5.20 3.45
CA LEU A 332 -7.86 -3.91 3.61
C LEU A 332 -7.58 -3.53 5.07
N VAL A 333 -8.13 -4.28 6.04
CA VAL A 333 -8.01 -3.97 7.47
C VAL A 333 -6.55 -3.99 7.92
N LEU A 334 -5.82 -5.07 7.64
CA LEU A 334 -4.41 -5.19 8.03
C LEU A 334 -3.54 -4.11 7.40
N PRO A 335 -3.49 -3.93 6.07
CA PRO A 335 -2.66 -2.91 5.46
C PRO A 335 -3.03 -1.48 5.90
N THR A 336 -4.30 -1.23 6.25
CA THR A 336 -4.74 0.07 6.74
C THR A 336 -4.35 0.31 8.20
N LEU A 337 -4.45 -0.68 9.07
CA LEU A 337 -4.38 -0.47 10.52
C LEU A 337 -3.02 -0.77 11.13
N ARG A 338 -2.18 -1.64 10.52
CA ARG A 338 -0.93 -2.11 11.13
C ARG A 338 0.10 -1.03 11.47
N HIS A 339 0.01 0.13 10.82
CA HIS A 339 0.87 1.29 11.09
C HIS A 339 0.16 2.41 11.86
N ARG A 340 -1.09 2.16 12.27
CA ARG A 340 -1.95 3.13 12.97
C ARG A 340 -2.34 2.69 14.37
N VAL A 341 -1.91 1.51 14.79
CA VAL A 341 -2.15 0.98 16.13
C VAL A 341 -0.82 0.66 16.81
N ILE A 342 -0.80 0.70 18.13
CA ILE A 342 0.36 0.36 18.95
C ILE A 342 -0.06 -0.74 19.91
N LEU A 343 0.74 -1.79 19.99
CA LEU A 343 0.52 -2.89 20.94
C LEU A 343 0.63 -2.40 22.39
N SER A 344 -0.08 -3.07 23.30
CA SER A 344 0.15 -2.87 24.71
C SER A 344 1.51 -3.47 25.12
N PRO A 345 2.17 -2.95 26.18
CA PRO A 345 3.44 -3.50 26.66
C PRO A 345 3.36 -5.01 26.96
N GLU A 346 2.23 -5.47 27.47
CA GLU A 346 1.99 -6.88 27.77
C GLU A 346 1.97 -7.73 26.49
N ALA A 347 1.32 -7.23 25.43
CA ALA A 347 1.27 -7.91 24.14
C ALA A 347 2.65 -7.96 23.46
N GLU A 348 3.46 -6.89 23.60
CA GLU A 348 4.85 -6.86 23.12
C GLU A 348 5.73 -7.88 23.86
N ILE A 349 5.61 -7.97 25.21
CA ILE A 349 6.34 -8.96 26.02
C ILE A 349 5.92 -10.38 25.66
N GLU A 350 4.63 -10.62 25.34
CA GLU A 350 4.14 -11.90 24.84
C GLU A 350 4.65 -12.25 23.43
N GLY A 351 5.39 -11.35 22.76
CA GLY A 351 5.86 -11.55 21.37
C GLY A 351 4.74 -11.53 20.35
N ARG A 352 3.60 -10.89 20.65
CA ARG A 352 2.48 -10.80 19.68
C ARG A 352 2.84 -9.88 18.54
N ARG A 353 2.38 -10.27 17.35
CA ARG A 353 2.47 -9.40 16.18
C ARG A 353 1.21 -8.54 16.06
N VAL A 354 1.36 -7.32 15.54
CA VAL A 354 0.24 -6.40 15.28
C VAL A 354 -0.83 -7.06 14.41
N ASP A 355 -0.40 -7.78 13.36
CA ASP A 355 -1.31 -8.43 12.42
C ASP A 355 -2.16 -9.55 13.08
N ASP A 356 -1.57 -10.31 14.03
CA ASP A 356 -2.30 -11.34 14.78
C ASP A 356 -3.38 -10.73 15.67
N VAL A 357 -3.04 -9.61 16.31
CA VAL A 357 -3.97 -8.86 17.18
C VAL A 357 -5.12 -8.25 16.35
N LEU A 358 -4.81 -7.64 15.20
CA LEU A 358 -5.81 -7.09 14.28
C LEU A 358 -6.70 -8.17 13.66
N THR A 359 -6.13 -9.34 13.35
CA THR A 359 -6.91 -10.49 12.85
C THR A 359 -7.88 -11.00 13.92
N ALA A 360 -7.43 -11.11 15.18
CA ALA A 360 -8.31 -11.49 16.29
C ALA A 360 -9.41 -10.45 16.54
N LEU A 361 -9.08 -9.16 16.45
CA LEU A 361 -10.04 -8.06 16.53
C LEU A 361 -11.09 -8.17 15.44
N LEU A 362 -10.67 -8.34 14.17
CA LEU A 362 -11.61 -8.41 13.05
C LEU A 362 -12.58 -9.59 13.21
N ARG A 363 -12.09 -10.76 13.64
CA ARG A 363 -12.94 -11.94 13.93
C ARG A 363 -13.96 -11.74 15.04
N SER A 364 -13.73 -10.78 15.96
CA SER A 364 -14.68 -10.46 17.03
C SER A 364 -15.81 -9.53 16.59
N ILE A 365 -15.75 -8.97 15.39
CA ILE A 365 -16.72 -8.01 14.88
C ILE A 365 -17.69 -8.73 13.94
N GLU A 366 -18.98 -8.63 14.24
CA GLU A 366 -20.03 -9.20 13.41
C GLU A 366 -20.05 -8.52 12.03
N THR A 367 -19.99 -9.33 10.98
CA THR A 367 -20.09 -8.87 9.59
C THR A 367 -21.55 -8.58 9.26
N PRO A 368 -21.90 -7.37 8.76
CA PRO A 368 -23.27 -7.05 8.43
C PRO A 368 -23.75 -7.86 7.22
N ARG A 369 -25.00 -8.26 7.23
CA ARG A 369 -25.71 -8.71 6.04
C ARG A 369 -26.20 -7.47 5.30
N LEU A 370 -25.79 -7.31 4.04
CA LEU A 370 -26.19 -6.18 3.18
C LEU A 370 -27.36 -6.57 2.29
#